data_7bf33b2608358a2f92b2dee7187ee904
#
_entry.id   7bf33b2608358a2f92b2dee7187ee904
#
_cell.length_a   1.000
_cell.length_b   1.000
_cell.length_c   1.000
_cell.angle_alpha   90.00
_cell.angle_beta   90.00
_cell.angle_gamma   90.00
#
_symmetry.space_group_name_H-M   'P 1'
#
loop_
_entity.id
_entity.type
_entity.pdbx_description
1 polymer ?
#
loop_
_entity_poly.entity_id
_entity_poly.type
_entity_poly.pdbx_seq_one_letter_code
_entity_poly.pdbx_strand_id
1 'polypeptide(L)' 'MQEGTVKFFNTEKGFGFIKPDNSSEDLFVHANGLIDEIRENDKVQFETEQGRKGLNAVNVEVLK' A
#
# COMPACT_ATOMS: atom_id res chain seq x y z
N MET A 1 5.02 -11.88 3.38
CA MET A 1 4.30 -10.72 2.84
C MET A 1 2.97 -10.55 3.54
N GLN A 2 2.53 -9.31 3.67
CA GLN A 2 1.23 -9.01 4.26
C GLN A 2 0.23 -8.75 3.16
N GLU A 3 -1.05 -8.86 3.49
CA GLU A 3 -2.14 -8.57 2.58
C GLU A 3 -2.99 -7.45 3.15
N GLY A 4 -3.61 -6.69 2.27
CA GLY A 4 -4.50 -5.63 2.68
C GLY A 4 -5.32 -5.12 1.51
N THR A 5 -6.08 -4.07 1.77
CA THR A 5 -6.94 -3.46 0.76
C THR A 5 -6.54 -1.99 0.60
N VAL A 6 -6.46 -1.54 -0.63
CA VAL A 6 -6.13 -0.14 -0.91
C VAL A 6 -7.30 0.73 -0.47
N LYS A 7 -7.03 1.66 0.43
CA LYS A 7 -8.03 2.60 0.92
C LYS A 7 -8.28 3.70 -0.11
N PHE A 8 -7.19 4.27 -0.62
CA PHE A 8 -7.22 5.15 -1.77
C PHE A 8 -5.80 5.30 -2.33
N PHE A 9 -5.72 5.76 -3.56
CA PHE A 9 -4.43 6.08 -4.16
C PHE A 9 -4.58 7.26 -5.08
N ASN A 10 -3.75 8.29 -4.88
CA ASN A 10 -3.76 9.48 -5.70
C ASN A 10 -2.64 9.37 -6.73
N THR A 11 -3.02 9.10 -7.99
CA THR A 11 -2.03 8.90 -9.05
C THR A 11 -1.31 10.18 -9.43
N GLU A 12 -1.94 11.33 -9.25
CA GLU A 12 -1.31 12.60 -9.58
C GLU A 12 -0.18 12.94 -8.60
N LYS A 13 -0.40 12.66 -7.34
CA LYS A 13 0.60 12.93 -6.31
C LYS A 13 1.52 11.74 -6.04
N GLY A 14 1.13 10.56 -6.51
CA GLY A 14 1.95 9.37 -6.39
C GLY A 14 1.99 8.78 -4.99
N PHE A 15 0.89 8.87 -4.24
CA PHE A 15 0.84 8.25 -2.91
C PHE A 15 -0.57 7.80 -2.58
N GLY A 16 -0.66 6.95 -1.57
CA GLY A 16 -1.96 6.47 -1.09
C GLY A 16 -1.81 5.76 0.24
N PHE A 17 -2.86 5.06 0.63
CA PHE A 17 -2.88 4.29 1.87
C PHE A 17 -3.47 2.91 1.64
N ILE A 18 -2.90 1.93 2.34
CA ILE A 18 -3.37 0.55 2.31
C ILE A 18 -3.75 0.19 3.74
N LYS A 19 -4.90 -0.45 3.88
CA LYS A 19 -5.33 -0.98 5.17
C LYS A 19 -4.94 -2.46 5.24
N PRO A 20 -3.98 -2.84 6.10
CA PRO A 20 -3.62 -4.25 6.26
C PRO A 20 -4.79 -5.05 6.85
N ASP A 21 -4.90 -6.31 6.45
CA ASP A 21 -5.98 -7.17 6.95
C ASP A 21 -5.86 -7.45 8.44
N ASN A 22 -4.63 -7.45 8.95
CA ASN A 22 -4.37 -7.79 10.35
C ASN A 22 -4.12 -6.57 11.24
N SER A 23 -4.44 -5.38 10.75
CA SER A 23 -4.21 -4.15 11.50
C SER A 23 -5.31 -3.15 11.19
N SER A 24 -5.60 -2.27 12.14
CA SER A 24 -6.54 -1.17 11.92
C SER A 24 -5.85 0.11 11.49
N GLU A 25 -4.51 0.13 11.47
CA GLU A 25 -3.75 1.31 11.08
C GLU A 25 -3.41 1.26 9.59
N ASP A 26 -3.63 2.40 8.92
CA ASP A 26 -3.33 2.50 7.50
C ASP A 26 -1.81 2.63 7.30
N LEU A 27 -1.32 2.00 6.24
CA LEU A 27 0.08 2.12 5.84
C LEU A 27 0.19 3.08 4.66
N PHE A 28 1.18 3.95 4.73
CA PHE A 28 1.49 4.86 3.63
C PHE A 28 2.14 4.06 2.49
N VAL A 29 1.74 4.34 1.25
CA VAL A 29 2.36 3.74 0.09
C VAL A 29 2.69 4.83 -0.92
N HIS A 30 3.91 4.78 -1.44
CA HIS A 30 4.37 5.71 -2.46
C HIS A 30 4.45 4.99 -3.81
N ALA A 31 4.27 5.75 -4.90
CA ALA A 31 4.30 5.16 -6.24
C ALA A 31 5.57 4.36 -6.51
N ASN A 32 6.70 4.79 -5.93
CA ASN A 32 7.97 4.07 -6.08
C ASN A 32 7.97 2.69 -5.41
N GLY A 33 7.05 2.43 -4.50
CA GLY A 33 6.94 1.14 -3.84
C GLY A 33 5.98 0.18 -4.52
N LEU A 34 5.42 0.55 -5.67
CA LEU A 34 4.45 -0.28 -6.36
C LEU A 34 5.14 -1.17 -7.40
N ILE A 35 4.74 -2.44 -7.41
CA ILE A 35 5.09 -3.35 -8.50
C ILE A 35 4.01 -3.24 -9.57
N ASP A 36 2.75 -3.16 -9.16
CA ASP A 36 1.59 -3.02 -10.03
C ASP A 36 0.88 -1.71 -9.77
N GLU A 37 0.13 -1.24 -10.76
CA GLU A 37 -0.79 -0.13 -10.53
C GLU A 37 -1.90 -0.57 -9.59
N ILE A 38 -2.20 0.26 -8.60
CA ILE A 38 -3.24 -0.05 -7.64
C ILE A 38 -4.35 1.00 -7.70
N ARG A 39 -5.54 0.60 -7.28
CA ARG A 39 -6.71 1.46 -7.25
C ARG A 39 -7.43 1.30 -5.93
N GLU A 40 -8.32 2.24 -5.65
CA GLU A 40 -9.18 2.15 -4.48
C GLU A 40 -9.89 0.79 -4.44
N ASN A 41 -9.87 0.18 -3.27
CA ASN A 41 -10.52 -1.12 -2.98
C ASN A 41 -9.82 -2.34 -3.59
N ASP A 42 -8.67 -2.19 -4.22
CA ASP A 42 -7.92 -3.34 -4.72
C ASP A 42 -7.35 -4.14 -3.55
N LYS A 43 -7.41 -5.46 -3.68
CA LYS A 43 -6.73 -6.35 -2.74
C LYS A 43 -5.28 -6.50 -3.18
N VAL A 44 -4.36 -6.28 -2.25
CA VAL A 44 -2.93 -6.27 -2.57
C VAL A 44 -2.15 -7.08 -1.54
N GLN A 45 -0.96 -7.51 -1.94
CA GLN A 45 0.05 -8.03 -1.02
C GLN A 45 1.25 -7.11 -1.06
N PHE A 46 1.95 -7.00 0.05
CA PHE A 46 3.03 -6.02 0.15
C PHE A 46 3.98 -6.40 1.28
N GLU A 47 5.13 -5.74 1.30
CA GLU A 47 6.06 -5.79 2.42
C GLU A 47 6.05 -4.45 3.11
N THR A 48 6.56 -4.40 4.33
CA THR A 48 6.64 -3.15 5.08
C THR A 48 8.09 -2.74 5.25
N GLU A 49 8.31 -1.43 5.28
CA GLU A 49 9.63 -0.87 5.48
C GLU A 49 9.52 0.33 6.43
N GLN A 50 10.50 0.47 7.31
CA GLN A 50 10.54 1.60 8.23
C GLN A 50 10.93 2.85 7.46
N GLY A 51 10.03 3.83 7.42
CA GLY A 51 10.30 5.12 6.81
C GLY A 51 10.49 6.20 7.86
N ARG A 52 10.66 7.44 7.42
CA ARG A 52 10.87 8.58 8.34
C ARG A 52 9.66 8.86 9.21
N LYS A 53 8.47 8.60 8.71
CA LYS A 53 7.21 8.91 9.42
C LYS A 53 6.51 7.66 9.93
N GLY A 54 7.17 6.51 9.88
CA GLY A 54 6.58 5.24 10.28
C GLY A 54 6.71 4.20 9.20
N LEU A 55 5.89 3.16 9.27
CA LEU A 55 5.94 2.07 8.31
C LEU A 55 5.32 2.45 6.97
N ASN A 56 6.00 2.08 5.91
CA ASN A 56 5.51 2.24 4.54
C ASN A 56 5.30 0.87 3.91
N ALA A 57 4.31 0.78 3.02
CA ALA A 57 4.14 -0.42 2.21
C ALA A 57 5.05 -0.32 0.99
N VAL A 58 5.77 -1.40 0.69
CA VAL A 58 6.68 -1.47 -0.46
C VAL A 58 6.44 -2.77 -1.18
N ASN A 59 6.91 -2.85 -2.43
CA ASN A 59 6.73 -4.03 -3.27
C ASN A 59 5.25 -4.44 -3.35
N VAL A 60 4.39 -3.45 -3.52
CA VAL A 60 2.95 -3.65 -3.52
C VAL A 60 2.51 -4.26 -4.85
N GLU A 61 1.79 -5.36 -4.75
CA GLU A 61 1.34 -6.13 -5.91
C GLU A 61 -0.13 -6.46 -5.76
N VAL A 62 -0.89 -6.30 -6.85
CA VAL A 62 -2.32 -6.59 -6.83
C VAL A 62 -2.53 -8.10 -6.83
N LEU A 63 -3.39 -8.57 -5.93
CA LEU A 63 -3.79 -9.97 -5.88
C LEU A 63 -4.93 -10.21 -6.86
N LYS A 64 -4.77 -11.25 -7.65
CA LYS A 64 -5.78 -11.61 -8.64
C LYS A 64 -6.54 -12.85 -8.23
#